data_10edf30b6236ed286c3486299da3d5d0
#
_entry.id   10edf30b6236ed286c3486299da3d5d0
#
_cell.length_a   1.000
_cell.length_b   1.000
_cell.length_c   1.000
_cell.angle_alpha   90.00
_cell.angle_beta   90.00
_cell.angle_gamma   90.00
#
_symmetry.space_group_name_H-M   'P 1'
#
loop_
_entity.id
_entity.type
_entity.pdbx_description
1 polymer ?
#
loop_
_entity_poly.entity_id
_entity_poly.type
_entity_poly.pdbx_seq_one_letter_code
_entity_poly.pdbx_strand_id
1 'polypeptide(L)'
;PAAKRRNWNNFFRISATLTEPIDTGVLASALDVTARRFPSIAVRLRRGVFWYYLEEIPKTPSIQQEKSCPLAHAPFHEVRQCAFRVLVYKNRVAVEFFHALTDGTGALVFVKTLLAEYLSEKYGLSVPAEKGVLGRLEEASPEELEDSFARYAGDVPASRAESTAYHLSGTPERDGYKNLVTMMIPAEKLRACAKEHGVSVTELLCAAMMQAIGE
;
A
#
# COMPACT_ATOMS: atom_id res chain seq x y z
N PRO A 1 12.12 -9.80 -6.51
CA PRO A 1 13.20 -9.47 -7.46
C PRO A 1 12.94 -10.00 -8.84
N ALA A 2 12.28 -11.17 -8.99
CA ALA A 2 11.92 -11.74 -10.29
C ALA A 2 11.04 -10.83 -11.16
N ALA A 3 10.24 -9.95 -10.54
CA ALA A 3 9.36 -9.01 -11.21
C ALA A 3 10.00 -7.62 -11.46
N LYS A 4 11.31 -7.47 -11.26
CA LYS A 4 11.99 -6.20 -11.49
C LYS A 4 12.09 -5.91 -12.99
N ARG A 5 11.24 -5.01 -13.47
CA ARG A 5 11.36 -4.41 -14.79
C ARG A 5 11.81 -2.95 -14.67
N ARG A 6 12.44 -2.41 -15.72
CA ARG A 6 12.99 -1.05 -15.73
C ARG A 6 11.93 0.02 -15.42
N ASN A 7 10.69 -0.23 -15.85
CA ASN A 7 9.56 0.73 -15.79
C ASN A 7 8.46 0.32 -14.82
N TRP A 8 8.65 -0.73 -14.02
CA TRP A 8 7.63 -1.21 -13.09
C TRP A 8 8.24 -1.54 -11.74
N ASN A 9 7.72 -0.92 -10.71
CA ASN A 9 7.98 -1.25 -9.33
C ASN A 9 6.69 -1.73 -8.70
N ASN A 10 6.76 -2.80 -7.93
CA ASN A 10 5.61 -3.40 -7.26
C ASN A 10 5.23 -2.59 -6.01
N PHE A 11 4.85 -1.34 -6.21
CA PHE A 11 4.36 -0.44 -5.16
C PHE A 11 2.87 -0.19 -5.32
N PHE A 12 2.19 -0.10 -4.21
CA PHE A 12 0.82 0.42 -4.14
C PHE A 12 0.73 1.51 -3.07
N ARG A 13 -0.36 2.25 -3.06
CA ARG A 13 -0.52 3.45 -2.26
C ARG A 13 -1.84 3.46 -1.51
N ILE A 14 -1.78 3.81 -0.22
CA ILE A 14 -2.92 4.23 0.58
C ILE A 14 -2.72 5.69 0.94
N SER A 15 -3.76 6.50 0.80
CA SER A 15 -3.70 7.92 1.17
C SER A 15 -4.95 8.37 1.92
N ALA A 16 -4.76 9.34 2.80
CA ALA A 16 -5.83 10.00 3.51
C ALA A 16 -5.70 11.53 3.37
N THR A 17 -6.81 12.20 3.22
CA THR A 17 -6.88 13.67 3.18
C THR A 17 -7.54 14.15 4.46
N LEU A 18 -6.84 14.96 5.22
CA LEU A 18 -7.33 15.56 6.45
C LEU A 18 -7.98 16.93 6.17
N THR A 19 -8.65 17.50 7.14
CA THR A 19 -9.29 18.83 7.04
C THR A 19 -8.28 19.97 7.11
N GLU A 20 -7.11 19.72 7.73
CA GLU A 20 -6.07 20.72 7.94
C GLU A 20 -4.73 20.29 7.30
N PRO A 21 -3.83 21.25 7.05
CA PRO A 21 -2.47 20.95 6.62
C PRO A 21 -1.73 20.01 7.58
N ILE A 22 -0.94 19.14 7.02
CA ILE A 22 -0.16 18.16 7.78
C ILE A 22 1.03 18.84 8.44
N ASP A 23 1.16 18.67 9.76
CA ASP A 23 2.40 18.96 10.49
C ASP A 23 3.37 17.79 10.29
N THR A 24 4.42 18.04 9.53
CA THR A 24 5.40 16.99 9.19
C THR A 24 6.28 16.58 10.38
N GLY A 25 6.45 17.46 11.38
CA GLY A 25 7.18 17.14 12.59
C GLY A 25 6.40 16.16 13.46
N VAL A 26 5.13 16.46 13.74
CA VAL A 26 4.22 15.56 14.46
C VAL A 26 4.03 14.24 13.69
N LEU A 27 3.90 14.28 12.37
CA LEU A 27 3.78 13.07 11.57
C LEU A 27 5.04 12.19 11.65
N ALA A 28 6.23 12.79 11.71
CA ALA A 28 7.47 12.04 11.86
C ALA A 28 7.56 11.34 13.22
N SER A 29 7.17 12.03 14.31
CA SER A 29 7.08 11.45 15.65
C SER A 29 6.08 10.29 15.69
N ALA A 30 4.88 10.50 15.14
CA ALA A 30 3.85 9.47 15.03
C ALA A 30 4.31 8.26 14.21
N LEU A 31 5.10 8.50 13.16
CA LEU A 31 5.67 7.43 12.34
C LEU A 31 6.69 6.59 13.13
N ASP A 32 7.50 7.21 13.99
CA ASP A 32 8.45 6.50 14.85
C ASP A 32 7.73 5.54 15.82
N VAL A 33 6.61 5.96 16.38
CA VAL A 33 5.77 5.11 17.25
C VAL A 33 5.13 3.98 16.42
N THR A 34 4.52 4.33 15.29
CA THR A 34 3.83 3.36 14.43
C THR A 34 4.79 2.31 13.87
N ALA A 35 5.97 2.70 13.42
CA ALA A 35 6.95 1.77 12.85
C ALA A 35 7.37 0.69 13.86
N ARG A 36 7.51 1.03 15.14
CA ARG A 36 7.78 0.05 16.21
C ARG A 36 6.65 -0.96 16.40
N ARG A 37 5.40 -0.53 16.19
CA ARG A 37 4.23 -1.43 16.28
C ARG A 37 4.09 -2.38 15.07
N PHE A 38 4.73 -2.05 13.95
CA PHE A 38 4.66 -2.82 12.70
C PHE A 38 6.06 -3.26 12.23
N PRO A 39 6.78 -4.10 13.00
CA PRO A 39 8.13 -4.53 12.62
C PRO A 39 8.17 -5.35 11.32
N SER A 40 7.07 -6.00 10.93
CA SER A 40 6.95 -6.71 9.64
C SER A 40 6.84 -5.75 8.43
N ILE A 41 6.44 -4.49 8.64
CA ILE A 41 6.35 -3.45 7.61
C ILE A 41 7.57 -2.53 7.64
N ALA A 42 8.08 -2.24 8.85
CA ALA A 42 9.25 -1.38 9.07
C ALA A 42 10.57 -2.10 8.69
N VAL A 43 10.66 -2.50 7.42
CA VAL A 43 11.78 -3.31 6.92
C VAL A 43 12.39 -2.72 5.66
N ARG A 44 13.57 -3.23 5.31
CA ARG A 44 14.30 -2.96 4.08
C ARG A 44 14.67 -4.26 3.36
N LEU A 45 14.82 -4.20 2.07
CA LEU A 45 15.22 -5.35 1.28
C LEU A 45 16.75 -5.48 1.25
N ARG A 46 17.26 -6.60 1.68
CA ARG A 46 18.69 -6.94 1.67
C ARG A 46 18.97 -8.04 0.68
N ARG A 47 20.17 -8.04 0.15
CA ARG A 47 20.68 -9.09 -0.74
C ARG A 47 21.58 -10.02 0.05
N GLY A 48 21.20 -11.29 0.15
CA GLY A 48 22.07 -12.37 0.57
C GLY A 48 22.92 -12.89 -0.60
N VAL A 49 23.61 -14.01 -0.40
CA VAL A 49 24.46 -14.63 -1.43
C VAL A 49 23.61 -15.14 -2.60
N PHE A 50 22.52 -15.85 -2.30
CA PHE A 50 21.66 -16.49 -3.31
C PHE A 50 20.22 -15.98 -3.32
N TRP A 51 19.78 -15.25 -2.28
CA TRP A 51 18.40 -14.78 -2.12
C TRP A 51 18.34 -13.36 -1.58
N TYR A 52 17.14 -12.81 -1.56
CA TYR A 52 16.83 -11.54 -0.89
C TYR A 52 16.05 -11.84 0.40
N TYR A 53 16.25 -11.02 1.42
CA TYR A 53 15.54 -11.11 2.69
C TYR A 53 15.14 -9.72 3.18
N LEU A 54 14.15 -9.68 4.06
CA LEU A 54 13.70 -8.46 4.72
C LEU A 54 14.42 -8.35 6.07
N GLU A 55 14.86 -7.17 6.39
CA GLU A 55 15.57 -6.82 7.63
C GLU A 55 14.96 -5.55 8.19
N GLU A 56 14.73 -5.47 9.50
CA GLU A 56 14.23 -4.26 10.14
C GLU A 56 15.08 -3.04 9.81
N ILE A 57 14.41 -1.88 9.64
CA ILE A 57 15.12 -0.64 9.39
C ILE A 57 15.71 -0.12 10.72
N PRO A 58 16.96 0.38 10.71
CA PRO A 58 17.57 0.94 11.92
C PRO A 58 16.97 2.29 12.33
N LYS A 59 16.25 2.94 11.41
CA LYS A 59 15.62 4.24 11.59
C LYS A 59 14.45 4.37 10.61
N THR A 60 13.37 5.00 11.08
CA THR A 60 12.22 5.35 10.24
C THR A 60 12.59 6.28 9.09
N PRO A 61 11.93 6.14 7.92
CA PRO A 61 12.18 7.00 6.80
C PRO A 61 11.72 8.44 7.09
N SER A 62 12.41 9.41 6.52
CA SER A 62 11.98 10.81 6.58
C SER A 62 10.67 11.00 5.80
N ILE A 63 9.83 11.92 6.29
CA ILE A 63 8.65 12.38 5.57
C ILE A 63 9.10 13.14 4.32
N GLN A 64 8.56 12.75 3.17
CA GLN A 64 8.92 13.35 1.88
C GLN A 64 7.78 14.27 1.40
N GLN A 65 8.15 15.37 0.74
CA GLN A 65 7.17 16.17 0.01
C GLN A 65 6.83 15.49 -1.32
N GLU A 66 5.54 15.32 -1.60
CA GLU A 66 5.09 14.79 -2.88
C GLU A 66 5.35 15.82 -3.98
N LYS A 67 6.23 15.51 -4.93
CA LYS A 67 6.68 16.42 -6.00
C LYS A 67 6.19 16.03 -7.39
N SER A 68 5.68 14.82 -7.55
CA SER A 68 5.34 14.25 -8.85
C SER A 68 4.05 13.43 -8.77
N CYS A 69 3.70 12.76 -9.86
CA CYS A 69 2.54 11.88 -9.90
C CYS A 69 2.62 10.76 -8.84
N PRO A 70 1.48 10.28 -8.34
CA PRO A 70 1.43 9.14 -7.42
C PRO A 70 2.16 7.93 -7.98
N LEU A 71 2.75 7.14 -7.08
CA LEU A 71 3.51 5.93 -7.46
C LEU A 71 4.64 6.20 -8.46
N ALA A 72 5.27 7.39 -8.38
CA ALA A 72 6.47 7.68 -9.15
C ALA A 72 7.51 6.57 -8.92
N HIS A 73 8.30 6.29 -9.95
CA HIS A 73 9.28 5.22 -9.89
C HIS A 73 10.17 5.35 -8.66
N ALA A 74 10.15 4.33 -7.81
CA ALA A 74 11.08 4.21 -6.70
C ALA A 74 12.30 3.40 -7.15
N PRO A 75 13.49 4.02 -7.21
CA PRO A 75 14.69 3.29 -7.54
C PRO A 75 14.93 2.15 -6.55
N PHE A 76 15.47 1.04 -7.00
CA PHE A 76 15.65 -0.14 -6.15
C PHE A 76 16.55 0.12 -4.92
N HIS A 77 17.44 1.10 -4.99
CA HIS A 77 18.25 1.48 -3.84
C HIS A 77 17.43 2.08 -2.70
N GLU A 78 16.28 2.73 -2.97
CA GLU A 78 15.37 3.24 -1.93
C GLU A 78 14.73 2.07 -1.16
N VAL A 79 14.27 1.02 -1.87
CA VAL A 79 13.73 -0.20 -1.24
C VAL A 79 14.77 -0.89 -0.34
N ARG A 80 16.04 -0.73 -0.67
CA ARG A 80 17.17 -1.21 0.15
C ARG A 80 17.44 -0.36 1.39
N GLN A 81 16.86 0.81 1.48
CA GLN A 81 16.92 1.67 2.66
C GLN A 81 15.65 1.50 3.51
N CYS A 82 14.49 1.54 2.86
CA CYS A 82 13.18 1.29 3.45
C CYS A 82 12.22 0.82 2.36
N ALA A 83 11.43 -0.20 2.65
CA ALA A 83 10.51 -0.79 1.69
C ALA A 83 9.13 -0.10 1.67
N PHE A 84 8.97 0.99 2.38
CA PHE A 84 7.83 1.91 2.27
C PHE A 84 8.32 3.35 2.33
N ARG A 85 7.49 4.30 1.90
CA ARG A 85 7.75 5.74 2.02
C ARG A 85 6.50 6.51 2.39
N VAL A 86 6.66 7.60 3.14
CA VAL A 86 5.57 8.49 3.57
C VAL A 86 5.73 9.83 2.85
N LEU A 87 4.67 10.23 2.17
CA LEU A 87 4.63 11.46 1.37
C LEU A 87 3.54 12.38 1.88
N VAL A 88 3.79 13.68 1.81
CA VAL A 88 2.83 14.71 2.21
C VAL A 88 2.64 15.71 1.08
N TYR A 89 1.39 16.05 0.82
CA TYR A 89 1.01 17.17 -0.02
C TYR A 89 -0.13 17.95 0.62
N LYS A 90 0.15 19.16 1.09
CA LYS A 90 -0.82 20.00 1.81
C LYS A 90 -1.43 19.27 3.00
N ASN A 91 -2.70 18.87 2.89
CA ASN A 91 -3.48 18.17 3.90
C ASN A 91 -3.61 16.65 3.64
N ARG A 92 -2.87 16.11 2.66
CA ARG A 92 -2.89 14.69 2.32
C ARG A 92 -1.62 14.00 2.81
N VAL A 93 -1.79 12.90 3.52
CA VAL A 93 -0.75 11.92 3.82
C VAL A 93 -0.92 10.73 2.88
N ALA A 94 0.14 10.27 2.28
CA ALA A 94 0.16 9.06 1.49
C ALA A 94 1.31 8.15 1.93
N VAL A 95 1.03 6.86 2.03
CA VAL A 95 2.06 5.85 2.26
C VAL A 95 2.08 4.92 1.06
N GLU A 96 3.25 4.74 0.51
CA GLU A 96 3.50 3.84 -0.61
C GLU A 96 4.32 2.66 -0.12
N PHE A 97 3.81 1.45 -0.34
CA PHE A 97 4.37 0.20 0.17
C PHE A 97 4.90 -0.64 -0.99
N PHE A 98 6.07 -1.22 -0.82
CA PHE A 98 6.52 -2.32 -1.67
C PHE A 98 5.62 -3.54 -1.40
N HIS A 99 4.94 -4.03 -2.42
CA HIS A 99 3.83 -4.98 -2.27
C HIS A 99 4.22 -6.36 -1.72
N ALA A 100 5.52 -6.61 -1.54
CA ALA A 100 5.99 -7.81 -0.84
C ALA A 100 5.88 -7.70 0.69
N LEU A 101 5.57 -6.51 1.24
CA LEU A 101 5.43 -6.30 2.69
C LEU A 101 4.05 -6.71 3.20
N THR A 102 3.03 -6.30 2.48
CA THR A 102 1.64 -6.39 2.92
C THR A 102 0.68 -6.23 1.74
N ASP A 103 -0.56 -6.58 1.95
CA ASP A 103 -1.69 -6.31 1.06
C ASP A 103 -2.37 -4.98 1.38
N GLY A 104 -3.48 -4.69 0.68
CA GLY A 104 -4.25 -3.47 0.90
C GLY A 104 -4.85 -3.37 2.29
N THR A 105 -5.23 -4.49 2.90
CA THR A 105 -5.83 -4.52 4.25
C THR A 105 -4.80 -4.19 5.32
N GLY A 106 -3.65 -4.85 5.31
CA GLY A 106 -2.57 -4.58 6.25
C GLY A 106 -2.02 -3.16 6.10
N ALA A 107 -1.89 -2.66 4.86
CA ALA A 107 -1.49 -1.28 4.61
C ALA A 107 -2.52 -0.26 5.15
N LEU A 108 -3.82 -0.55 5.03
CA LEU A 108 -4.86 0.31 5.57
C LEU A 108 -4.81 0.35 7.10
N VAL A 109 -4.56 -0.78 7.76
CA VAL A 109 -4.38 -0.86 9.22
C VAL A 109 -3.17 -0.02 9.66
N PHE A 110 -2.03 -0.11 8.94
CA PHE A 110 -0.86 0.72 9.19
C PHE A 110 -1.19 2.21 9.08
N VAL A 111 -1.82 2.65 7.98
CA VAL A 111 -2.16 4.07 7.75
C VAL A 111 -3.15 4.58 8.79
N LYS A 112 -4.16 3.79 9.15
CA LYS A 112 -5.11 4.16 10.22
C LYS A 112 -4.42 4.33 11.56
N THR A 113 -3.50 3.42 11.91
CA THR A 113 -2.74 3.49 13.17
C THR A 113 -1.81 4.70 13.19
N LEU A 114 -1.12 4.99 12.06
CA LEU A 114 -0.29 6.17 11.90
C LEU A 114 -1.10 7.47 12.09
N LEU A 115 -2.26 7.56 11.47
CA LEU A 115 -3.12 8.74 11.59
C LEU A 115 -3.74 8.85 12.98
N ALA A 116 -4.09 7.75 13.63
CA ALA A 116 -4.56 7.75 15.00
C ALA A 116 -3.49 8.31 15.96
N GLU A 117 -2.24 7.90 15.80
CA GLU A 117 -1.13 8.44 16.58
C GLU A 117 -0.88 9.92 16.27
N TYR A 118 -0.86 10.29 14.99
CA TYR A 118 -0.72 11.68 14.57
C TYR A 118 -1.80 12.58 15.20
N LEU A 119 -3.07 12.17 15.15
CA LEU A 119 -4.17 12.94 15.73
C LEU A 119 -4.09 12.99 17.25
N SER A 120 -3.69 11.89 17.88
CA SER A 120 -3.48 11.84 19.34
C SER A 120 -2.39 12.81 19.78
N GLU A 121 -1.25 12.82 19.10
CA GLU A 121 -0.13 13.70 19.42
C GLU A 121 -0.46 15.18 19.10
N LYS A 122 -1.05 15.44 17.94
CA LYS A 122 -1.34 16.82 17.49
C LYS A 122 -2.40 17.52 18.35
N TYR A 123 -3.43 16.78 18.77
CA TYR A 123 -4.60 17.37 19.44
C TYR A 123 -4.79 16.91 20.88
N GLY A 124 -3.90 16.06 21.41
CA GLY A 124 -4.06 15.48 22.74
C GLY A 124 -5.27 14.55 22.86
N LEU A 125 -5.69 13.91 21.76
CA LEU A 125 -6.86 13.05 21.72
C LEU A 125 -6.51 11.60 22.05
N SER A 126 -7.44 10.90 22.70
CA SER A 126 -7.34 9.45 22.85
C SER A 126 -8.11 8.77 21.72
N VAL A 127 -7.40 8.26 20.73
CA VAL A 127 -8.01 7.49 19.63
C VAL A 127 -7.99 6.00 20.03
N PRO A 128 -9.17 5.33 20.11
CA PRO A 128 -9.24 3.96 20.55
C PRO A 128 -8.61 2.98 19.53
N ALA A 129 -8.06 1.87 20.05
CA ALA A 129 -7.52 0.77 19.26
C ALA A 129 -8.66 -0.15 18.79
N GLU A 130 -9.41 0.30 17.78
CA GLU A 130 -10.54 -0.43 17.20
C GLU A 130 -10.68 -0.15 15.70
N LYS A 131 -11.51 -0.90 15.01
CA LYS A 131 -11.84 -0.69 13.57
C LYS A 131 -10.62 -0.60 12.66
N GLY A 132 -9.59 -1.37 12.95
CA GLY A 132 -8.34 -1.41 12.18
C GLY A 132 -7.30 -0.38 12.62
N VAL A 133 -7.45 0.20 13.80
CA VAL A 133 -6.39 0.90 14.53
C VAL A 133 -5.83 -0.07 15.56
N LEU A 134 -4.51 -0.31 15.54
CA LEU A 134 -3.86 -1.18 16.53
C LEU A 134 -3.45 -0.38 17.77
N GLY A 135 -3.30 -1.09 18.90
CA GLY A 135 -2.75 -0.53 20.12
C GLY A 135 -1.30 -0.11 19.88
N ARG A 136 -1.06 1.18 19.88
CA ARG A 136 0.22 1.78 19.43
C ARG A 136 1.41 1.49 20.33
N LEU A 137 1.14 1.20 21.61
CA LEU A 137 2.14 0.85 22.62
C LEU A 137 2.24 -0.67 22.88
N GLU A 138 1.42 -1.45 22.18
CA GLU A 138 1.46 -2.91 22.28
C GLU A 138 2.57 -3.47 21.40
N GLU A 139 3.20 -4.54 21.84
CA GLU A 139 4.13 -5.28 21.01
C GLU A 139 3.38 -6.08 19.93
N ALA A 140 4.03 -6.30 18.78
CA ALA A 140 3.48 -7.15 17.75
C ALA A 140 3.43 -8.61 18.22
N SER A 141 2.30 -9.29 18.01
CA SER A 141 2.21 -10.71 18.35
C SER A 141 3.03 -11.57 17.39
N PRO A 142 3.45 -12.78 17.79
CA PRO A 142 4.18 -13.71 16.91
C PRO A 142 3.44 -13.97 15.59
N GLU A 143 2.12 -14.04 15.61
CA GLU A 143 1.28 -14.28 14.43
C GLU A 143 1.33 -13.11 13.43
N GLU A 144 1.56 -11.89 13.89
CA GLU A 144 1.72 -10.71 13.03
C GLU A 144 3.10 -10.70 12.32
N LEU A 145 4.06 -11.47 12.83
CA LEU A 145 5.43 -11.55 12.30
C LEU A 145 5.65 -12.80 11.45
N GLU A 146 4.77 -13.79 11.55
CA GLU A 146 4.92 -15.07 10.88
C GLU A 146 4.65 -14.97 9.37
N ASP A 147 5.51 -15.61 8.57
CA ASP A 147 5.16 -15.93 7.18
C ASP A 147 4.17 -17.11 7.17
N SER A 148 2.89 -16.80 7.12
CA SER A 148 1.82 -17.78 7.14
C SER A 148 1.69 -18.60 5.84
N PHE A 149 2.40 -18.23 4.77
CA PHE A 149 2.31 -18.92 3.48
C PHE A 149 2.63 -20.42 3.61
N ALA A 150 3.72 -20.76 4.30
CA ALA A 150 4.12 -22.14 4.48
C ALA A 150 3.10 -22.96 5.31
N ARG A 151 2.35 -22.32 6.20
CA ARG A 151 1.30 -22.97 7.02
C ARG A 151 0.03 -23.30 6.23
N TYR A 152 -0.33 -22.42 5.28
CA TYR A 152 -1.59 -22.49 4.55
C TYR A 152 -1.42 -22.89 3.06
N ALA A 153 -0.21 -22.92 2.55
CA ALA A 153 0.08 -23.43 1.21
C ALA A 153 -0.13 -24.95 1.21
N GLY A 154 -1.21 -25.42 0.59
CA GLY A 154 -1.39 -26.83 0.29
C GLY A 154 -0.45 -27.28 -0.85
N ASP A 155 -0.55 -28.57 -1.24
CA ASP A 155 0.15 -29.10 -2.42
C ASP A 155 -0.33 -28.35 -3.68
N VAL A 156 0.45 -27.37 -4.09
CA VAL A 156 0.21 -26.61 -5.31
C VAL A 156 0.93 -27.31 -6.45
N PRO A 157 0.22 -27.70 -7.54
CA PRO A 157 0.87 -28.32 -8.70
C PRO A 157 1.99 -27.42 -9.22
N ALA A 158 3.14 -28.01 -9.51
CA ALA A 158 4.37 -27.31 -9.90
C ALA A 158 4.29 -26.49 -11.20
N SER A 159 3.21 -26.63 -11.96
CA SER A 159 2.99 -25.91 -13.21
C SER A 159 1.54 -25.46 -13.33
N ARG A 160 1.32 -24.16 -13.38
CA ARG A 160 0.12 -23.58 -13.93
C ARG A 160 0.44 -23.09 -15.34
N ALA A 161 -0.04 -23.83 -16.33
CA ALA A 161 -0.11 -23.31 -17.69
C ALA A 161 -1.22 -22.24 -17.71
N GLU A 162 -0.87 -20.98 -17.49
CA GLU A 162 -1.80 -19.87 -17.65
C GLU A 162 -1.85 -19.47 -19.13
N SER A 163 -3.05 -19.19 -19.62
CA SER A 163 -3.21 -18.61 -20.95
C SER A 163 -2.59 -17.22 -21.00
N THR A 164 -2.09 -16.83 -22.19
CA THR A 164 -1.56 -15.48 -22.38
C THR A 164 -2.65 -14.45 -22.10
N ALA A 165 -2.34 -13.49 -21.22
CA ALA A 165 -3.26 -12.40 -20.93
C ALA A 165 -3.47 -11.50 -22.16
N TYR A 166 -4.63 -10.87 -22.26
CA TYR A 166 -4.87 -9.84 -23.27
C TYR A 166 -3.94 -8.65 -23.04
N HIS A 167 -3.25 -8.22 -24.08
CA HIS A 167 -2.36 -7.06 -24.03
C HIS A 167 -3.00 -5.88 -24.77
N LEU A 168 -3.18 -4.77 -24.06
CA LEU A 168 -3.61 -3.51 -24.68
C LEU A 168 -2.57 -3.03 -25.68
N SER A 169 -3.03 -2.64 -26.86
CA SER A 169 -2.23 -1.94 -27.87
C SER A 169 -2.33 -0.43 -27.65
N GLY A 170 -1.35 0.33 -28.14
CA GLY A 170 -1.36 1.79 -28.08
C GLY A 170 0.05 2.37 -27.96
N THR A 171 0.13 3.69 -27.87
CA THR A 171 1.40 4.40 -27.65
C THR A 171 1.67 4.49 -26.15
N PRO A 172 2.75 3.89 -25.64
CA PRO A 172 3.07 3.97 -24.24
C PRO A 172 3.45 5.40 -23.84
N GLU A 173 3.08 5.79 -22.64
CA GLU A 173 3.55 7.03 -22.05
C GLU A 173 5.08 7.00 -21.82
N ARG A 174 5.67 8.19 -21.66
CA ARG A 174 7.11 8.31 -21.34
C ARG A 174 7.45 7.55 -20.08
N ASP A 175 8.65 6.99 -20.03
CA ASP A 175 9.17 6.27 -18.86
C ASP A 175 8.97 7.07 -17.57
N GLY A 176 8.35 6.44 -16.58
CA GLY A 176 8.08 7.03 -15.28
C GLY A 176 6.82 7.90 -15.20
N TYR A 177 6.13 8.16 -16.31
CA TYR A 177 4.84 8.84 -16.31
C TYR A 177 3.69 7.85 -16.14
N LYS A 178 2.68 8.24 -15.36
CA LYS A 178 1.45 7.45 -15.16
C LYS A 178 0.26 8.38 -15.28
N ASN A 179 -0.66 8.03 -16.15
CA ASN A 179 -1.97 8.68 -16.21
C ASN A 179 -2.82 8.15 -15.06
N LEU A 180 -3.41 9.04 -14.30
CA LEU A 180 -4.34 8.73 -13.24
C LEU A 180 -5.69 9.38 -13.52
N VAL A 181 -6.72 8.58 -13.68
CA VAL A 181 -8.11 9.03 -13.76
C VAL A 181 -8.80 8.68 -12.46
N THR A 182 -9.41 9.68 -11.82
CA THR A 182 -10.15 9.50 -10.59
C THR A 182 -11.62 9.81 -10.83
N MET A 183 -12.49 8.87 -10.47
CA MET A 183 -13.94 9.04 -10.50
C MET A 183 -14.53 8.85 -9.10
N MET A 184 -15.58 9.61 -8.80
CA MET A 184 -16.39 9.43 -7.59
C MET A 184 -17.76 8.93 -8.00
N ILE A 185 -18.12 7.74 -7.53
CA ILE A 185 -19.41 7.11 -7.80
C ILE A 185 -20.15 6.95 -6.47
N PRO A 186 -21.43 7.38 -6.36
CA PRO A 186 -22.22 7.13 -5.17
C PRO A 186 -22.35 5.63 -4.89
N ALA A 187 -21.85 5.17 -3.74
CA ALA A 187 -21.78 3.74 -3.40
C ALA A 187 -23.16 3.05 -3.41
N GLU A 188 -24.20 3.76 -2.98
CA GLU A 188 -25.58 3.23 -2.96
C GLU A 188 -26.10 2.96 -4.38
N LYS A 189 -25.85 3.88 -5.32
CA LYS A 189 -26.24 3.69 -6.72
C LYS A 189 -25.49 2.52 -7.35
N LEU A 190 -24.19 2.40 -7.07
CA LEU A 190 -23.38 1.31 -7.57
C LEU A 190 -23.84 -0.06 -7.04
N ARG A 191 -24.16 -0.13 -5.72
CA ARG A 191 -24.72 -1.33 -5.11
C ARG A 191 -26.09 -1.70 -5.66
N ALA A 192 -26.96 -0.71 -5.87
CA ALA A 192 -28.29 -0.93 -6.44
C ALA A 192 -28.17 -1.50 -7.85
N CYS A 193 -27.32 -0.92 -8.69
CA CYS A 193 -27.06 -1.41 -10.05
C CYS A 193 -26.51 -2.84 -10.07
N ALA A 194 -25.53 -3.15 -9.20
CA ALA A 194 -25.00 -4.52 -9.10
C ALA A 194 -26.07 -5.53 -8.69
N LYS A 195 -26.93 -5.16 -7.70
CA LYS A 195 -28.03 -5.99 -7.24
C LYS A 195 -29.10 -6.22 -8.33
N GLU A 196 -29.41 -5.20 -9.12
CA GLU A 196 -30.35 -5.29 -10.26
C GLU A 196 -29.88 -6.32 -11.29
N HIS A 197 -28.55 -6.41 -11.50
CA HIS A 197 -27.95 -7.39 -12.41
C HIS A 197 -27.61 -8.73 -11.73
N GLY A 198 -27.91 -8.91 -10.45
CA GLY A 198 -27.65 -10.15 -9.70
C GLY A 198 -26.17 -10.46 -9.50
N VAL A 199 -25.30 -9.43 -9.51
CA VAL A 199 -23.85 -9.57 -9.41
C VAL A 199 -23.26 -8.76 -8.25
N SER A 200 -22.03 -9.05 -7.87
CA SER A 200 -21.28 -8.20 -6.93
C SER A 200 -20.82 -6.89 -7.60
N VAL A 201 -20.50 -5.88 -6.78
CA VAL A 201 -19.92 -4.61 -7.27
C VAL A 201 -18.62 -4.86 -8.03
N THR A 202 -17.82 -5.81 -7.58
CA THR A 202 -16.56 -6.16 -8.25
C THR A 202 -16.81 -6.74 -9.64
N GLU A 203 -17.75 -7.68 -9.76
CA GLU A 203 -18.11 -8.27 -11.07
C GLU A 203 -18.66 -7.20 -12.02
N LEU A 204 -19.53 -6.31 -11.54
CA LEU A 204 -20.05 -5.21 -12.34
C LEU A 204 -18.93 -4.30 -12.87
N LEU A 205 -17.99 -3.90 -12.00
CA LEU A 205 -16.87 -3.05 -12.40
C LEU A 205 -15.90 -3.76 -13.34
N CYS A 206 -15.63 -5.04 -13.11
CA CYS A 206 -14.80 -5.85 -14.01
C CYS A 206 -15.46 -5.98 -15.39
N ALA A 207 -16.76 -6.26 -15.45
CA ALA A 207 -17.48 -6.34 -16.71
C ALA A 207 -17.45 -5.02 -17.49
N ALA A 208 -17.68 -3.88 -16.82
CA ALA A 208 -17.60 -2.56 -17.42
C ALA A 208 -16.19 -2.26 -17.97
N MET A 209 -15.15 -2.65 -17.23
CA MET A 209 -13.76 -2.49 -17.66
C MET A 209 -13.43 -3.39 -18.87
N MET A 210 -13.90 -4.63 -18.85
CA MET A 210 -13.71 -5.56 -19.98
C MET A 210 -14.39 -5.05 -21.26
N GLN A 211 -15.60 -4.50 -21.14
CA GLN A 211 -16.30 -3.87 -22.25
C GLN A 211 -15.51 -2.69 -22.82
N ALA A 212 -15.07 -1.77 -21.95
CA ALA A 212 -14.28 -0.60 -22.38
C ALA A 212 -12.91 -0.95 -23.00
N ILE A 213 -12.35 -2.11 -22.67
CA ILE A 213 -11.11 -2.61 -23.28
C ILE A 213 -11.37 -3.26 -24.63
N GLY A 214 -12.58 -3.83 -24.83
CA GLY A 214 -12.97 -4.52 -26.08
C GLY A 214 -13.46 -3.60 -27.19
N GLU A 215 -13.78 -2.33 -26.85
CA GLU A 215 -14.14 -1.28 -27.82
C GLU A 215 -12.89 -0.62 -28.44
#